data_21d8ed73a6d0f23fad6bf39e51f387e8
#
_entry.id   21d8ed73a6d0f23fad6bf39e51f387e8
#
_cell.length_a   1.000
_cell.length_b   1.000
_cell.length_c   1.000
_cell.angle_alpha   90.00
_cell.angle_beta   90.00
_cell.angle_gamma   90.00
#
_symmetry.space_group_name_H-M   'P 1'
#
loop_
_entity.id
_entity.type
_entity.pdbx_description
1 polymer ?
#
loop_
_entity_poly.entity_id
_entity_poly.type
_entity_poly.pdbx_seq_one_letter_code
_entity_poly.pdbx_strand_id
1 'polypeptide(L)'
;NYFNMSGGTIDRNLVTGFDKDTIILSGGTIGGNISVSGGNDSVTITGGTVGGDILMSFGADDFVWNGGGIIYGAVDLGGDNDTARLSNLTNANLGATDAISGGLGTDALTLDNVKLDGVSRLQNWESIDATNDTELTMDSNLVLGDSGTGTGSLSVDAASTLYGGGFNTAIQAFTAGQLAQVTNAGRIDLTNGSTGATDSLTISGNYVGLGGLLLIQTELGDDSSASDKLVLSSGTASGSTGISVVNLGGAGAATTQDGIMVVQAINGATSGATTFALDAPVAAGAFEYYLFKGGVSAGSEENWYLRSTLN
;
A
#
# COMPACT_ATOMS: atom_id res chain seq x y z
N ASN A 1 -32.42 7.91 -10.77
CA ASN A 1 -32.42 7.65 -12.24
C ASN A 1 -31.62 6.39 -12.57
N TYR A 2 -31.78 5.91 -13.82
CA TYR A 2 -31.00 4.78 -14.33
C TYR A 2 -30.45 5.14 -15.71
N PHE A 3 -29.14 5.03 -15.89
CA PHE A 3 -28.45 5.27 -17.14
C PHE A 3 -27.51 4.10 -17.46
N ASN A 4 -27.60 3.58 -18.67
CA ASN A 4 -26.73 2.48 -19.12
C ASN A 4 -26.25 2.75 -20.55
N MET A 5 -24.93 2.80 -20.74
CA MET A 5 -24.29 3.09 -22.01
C MET A 5 -23.30 1.98 -22.38
N SER A 6 -23.52 1.37 -23.54
CA SER A 6 -22.63 0.32 -24.08
C SER A 6 -21.92 0.73 -25.38
N GLY A 7 -22.13 1.97 -25.85
CA GLY A 7 -21.53 2.51 -27.06
C GLY A 7 -22.05 3.90 -27.37
N GLY A 8 -21.52 4.52 -28.43
CA GLY A 8 -21.86 5.90 -28.79
C GLY A 8 -21.04 6.96 -28.03
N THR A 9 -21.42 8.21 -28.15
CA THR A 9 -20.69 9.34 -27.57
C THR A 9 -21.63 10.37 -26.95
N ILE A 10 -21.28 10.81 -25.75
CA ILE A 10 -21.76 12.03 -25.12
C ILE A 10 -20.57 12.99 -25.13
N ASP A 11 -20.68 14.09 -25.88
CA ASP A 11 -19.54 15.01 -26.08
C ASP A 11 -19.15 15.80 -24.81
N ARG A 12 -20.06 15.90 -23.85
CA ARG A 12 -19.90 16.67 -22.62
C ARG A 12 -20.17 15.81 -21.38
N ASN A 13 -20.67 16.45 -20.33
CA ASN A 13 -20.95 15.83 -19.04
C ASN A 13 -22.23 14.98 -19.09
N LEU A 14 -22.22 13.88 -18.34
CA LEU A 14 -23.41 13.19 -17.88
C LEU A 14 -23.71 13.66 -16.47
N VAL A 15 -24.84 14.32 -16.27
CA VAL A 15 -25.24 14.85 -14.96
C VAL A 15 -26.60 14.30 -14.59
N THR A 16 -26.72 13.74 -13.40
CA THR A 16 -28.00 13.32 -12.81
C THR A 16 -28.39 14.28 -11.67
N GLY A 17 -29.59 14.15 -11.14
CA GLY A 17 -30.11 15.01 -10.08
C GLY A 17 -29.89 14.40 -8.70
N PHE A 18 -30.65 14.93 -7.73
CA PHE A 18 -30.74 14.36 -6.39
C PHE A 18 -31.57 13.05 -6.43
N ASP A 19 -31.55 12.30 -5.38
CA ASP A 19 -32.07 10.94 -5.25
C ASP A 19 -31.11 9.88 -5.78
N LYS A 20 -31.41 8.63 -5.47
CA LYS A 20 -30.57 7.48 -5.87
C LYS A 20 -30.48 7.35 -7.39
N ASP A 21 -29.27 7.38 -7.89
CA ASP A 21 -28.93 7.19 -9.29
C ASP A 21 -28.11 5.89 -9.51
N THR A 22 -28.26 5.33 -10.69
CA THR A 22 -27.45 4.18 -11.13
C THR A 22 -26.92 4.45 -12.53
N ILE A 23 -25.59 4.50 -12.66
CA ILE A 23 -24.87 4.73 -13.91
C ILE A 23 -24.06 3.49 -14.24
N ILE A 24 -24.22 2.97 -15.45
CA ILE A 24 -23.43 1.85 -15.98
C ILE A 24 -22.79 2.27 -17.30
N LEU A 25 -21.45 2.24 -17.39
CA LEU A 25 -20.71 2.45 -18.61
C LEU A 25 -19.93 1.17 -18.94
N SER A 26 -20.37 0.48 -19.99
CA SER A 26 -19.70 -0.73 -20.50
C SER A 26 -19.02 -0.53 -21.85
N GLY A 27 -19.19 0.64 -22.46
CA GLY A 27 -18.58 1.03 -23.72
C GLY A 27 -19.02 2.41 -24.19
N GLY A 28 -18.37 2.96 -25.20
CA GLY A 28 -18.61 4.32 -25.67
C GLY A 28 -17.76 5.37 -24.97
N THR A 29 -18.10 6.65 -25.18
CA THR A 29 -17.32 7.78 -24.64
C THR A 29 -18.22 8.83 -24.02
N ILE A 30 -17.88 9.24 -22.79
CA ILE A 30 -18.38 10.44 -22.16
C ILE A 30 -17.21 11.43 -22.15
N GLY A 31 -17.31 12.52 -22.93
CA GLY A 31 -16.21 13.45 -23.16
C GLY A 31 -15.88 14.36 -21.97
N GLY A 32 -16.82 14.54 -21.08
CA GLY A 32 -16.66 15.32 -19.83
C GLY A 32 -16.80 14.46 -18.59
N ASN A 33 -17.38 15.06 -17.55
CA ASN A 33 -17.57 14.42 -16.25
C ASN A 33 -18.82 13.53 -16.20
N ILE A 34 -18.77 12.53 -15.33
CA ILE A 34 -19.96 11.91 -14.76
C ILE A 34 -20.17 12.57 -13.39
N SER A 35 -21.35 13.17 -13.18
CA SER A 35 -21.69 13.81 -11.90
C SER A 35 -23.06 13.33 -11.43
N VAL A 36 -23.08 12.68 -10.28
CA VAL A 36 -24.28 12.41 -9.51
C VAL A 36 -24.32 13.41 -8.35
N SER A 37 -25.48 13.94 -8.01
CA SER A 37 -25.49 15.13 -7.15
C SER A 37 -25.59 14.81 -5.67
N GLY A 38 -26.44 13.91 -5.29
CA GLY A 38 -26.62 13.52 -3.90
C GLY A 38 -27.72 12.49 -3.78
N GLY A 39 -27.53 11.55 -2.94
CA GLY A 39 -28.29 10.34 -2.83
C GLY A 39 -27.34 9.21 -2.52
N ASN A 40 -27.82 7.98 -2.42
CA ASN A 40 -26.93 6.82 -2.32
C ASN A 40 -26.82 6.24 -3.73
N ASP A 41 -25.78 6.68 -4.43
CA ASP A 41 -25.61 6.48 -5.86
C ASP A 41 -24.73 5.26 -6.17
N SER A 42 -24.81 4.77 -7.40
CA SER A 42 -23.96 3.69 -7.87
C SER A 42 -23.45 4.00 -9.27
N VAL A 43 -22.12 4.02 -9.42
CA VAL A 43 -21.45 4.18 -10.71
C VAL A 43 -20.62 2.94 -11.00
N THR A 44 -20.89 2.27 -12.11
CA THR A 44 -20.18 1.06 -12.56
C THR A 44 -19.53 1.29 -13.91
N ILE A 45 -18.22 1.11 -13.98
CA ILE A 45 -17.41 1.20 -15.20
C ILE A 45 -16.84 -0.20 -15.51
N THR A 46 -17.20 -0.74 -16.67
CA THR A 46 -16.64 -2.01 -17.15
C THR A 46 -16.01 -1.88 -18.55
N GLY A 47 -16.08 -0.69 -19.13
CA GLY A 47 -15.53 -0.38 -20.44
C GLY A 47 -15.78 1.07 -20.81
N GLY A 48 -15.36 1.48 -22.00
CA GLY A 48 -15.55 2.85 -22.49
C GLY A 48 -14.54 3.86 -21.93
N THR A 49 -14.85 5.14 -22.09
CA THR A 49 -13.96 6.24 -21.73
C THR A 49 -14.74 7.35 -21.04
N VAL A 50 -14.20 7.86 -19.93
CA VAL A 50 -14.63 9.09 -19.27
C VAL A 50 -13.52 10.12 -19.43
N GLY A 51 -13.79 11.22 -20.11
CA GLY A 51 -12.79 12.25 -20.43
C GLY A 51 -12.51 13.22 -19.30
N GLY A 52 -13.37 13.26 -18.28
CA GLY A 52 -13.23 14.09 -17.09
C GLY A 52 -13.34 13.28 -15.80
N ASP A 53 -13.87 13.92 -14.78
CA ASP A 53 -14.00 13.37 -13.44
C ASP A 53 -15.26 12.51 -13.27
N ILE A 54 -15.23 11.64 -12.28
CA ILE A 54 -16.42 11.00 -11.71
C ILE A 54 -16.63 11.62 -10.33
N LEU A 55 -17.73 12.33 -10.14
CA LEU A 55 -18.05 13.08 -8.93
C LEU A 55 -19.35 12.54 -8.32
N MET A 56 -19.27 11.94 -7.12
CA MET A 56 -20.41 11.29 -6.50
C MET A 56 -21.10 12.12 -5.42
N SER A 57 -20.39 13.09 -4.83
CA SER A 57 -20.92 14.21 -4.03
C SER A 57 -21.29 13.83 -2.59
N PHE A 58 -22.56 13.71 -2.23
CA PHE A 58 -23.03 13.38 -0.88
C PHE A 58 -23.94 12.17 -0.90
N GLY A 59 -23.82 11.33 0.09
CA GLY A 59 -24.58 10.10 0.27
C GLY A 59 -23.63 8.92 0.42
N ALA A 60 -24.15 7.77 0.87
CA ALA A 60 -23.36 6.56 0.92
C ALA A 60 -23.35 5.91 -0.48
N ASP A 61 -22.26 6.14 -1.19
CA ASP A 61 -22.11 5.82 -2.61
C ASP A 61 -21.33 4.52 -2.85
N ASP A 62 -21.56 3.91 -4.01
CA ASP A 62 -20.87 2.70 -4.43
C ASP A 62 -20.25 2.86 -5.82
N PHE A 63 -18.93 2.82 -5.89
CA PHE A 63 -18.15 2.91 -7.12
C PHE A 63 -17.54 1.56 -7.49
N VAL A 64 -17.84 1.05 -8.68
CA VAL A 64 -17.29 -0.21 -9.19
C VAL A 64 -16.57 0.03 -10.52
N TRP A 65 -15.28 -0.33 -10.57
CA TRP A 65 -14.51 -0.31 -11.80
C TRP A 65 -13.88 -1.68 -12.04
N ASN A 66 -14.33 -2.39 -13.10
CA ASN A 66 -13.97 -3.79 -13.30
C ASN A 66 -13.58 -4.11 -14.75
N GLY A 67 -12.38 -4.57 -14.94
CA GLY A 67 -11.89 -5.26 -16.14
C GLY A 67 -11.65 -4.38 -17.37
N GLY A 68 -12.12 -3.14 -17.41
CA GLY A 68 -11.98 -2.29 -18.59
C GLY A 68 -12.38 -0.84 -18.38
N GLY A 69 -12.23 -0.04 -19.41
CA GLY A 69 -12.48 1.41 -19.39
C GLY A 69 -11.26 2.23 -18.98
N ILE A 70 -11.31 3.54 -19.30
CA ILE A 70 -10.29 4.53 -18.92
C ILE A 70 -11.00 5.76 -18.39
N ILE A 71 -10.52 6.29 -17.27
CA ILE A 71 -10.97 7.55 -16.67
C ILE A 71 -9.78 8.51 -16.68
N TYR A 72 -9.92 9.66 -17.33
CA TYR A 72 -8.83 10.63 -17.47
C TYR A 72 -8.76 11.65 -16.34
N GLY A 73 -9.85 11.88 -15.61
CA GLY A 73 -9.88 12.75 -14.45
C GLY A 73 -9.76 12.00 -13.13
N ALA A 74 -10.21 12.63 -12.07
CA ALA A 74 -10.30 12.03 -10.74
C ALA A 74 -11.61 11.25 -10.55
N VAL A 75 -11.60 10.29 -9.66
CA VAL A 75 -12.78 9.68 -9.06
C VAL A 75 -12.87 10.20 -7.64
N ASP A 76 -13.95 10.91 -7.32
CA ASP A 76 -14.19 11.49 -6.00
C ASP A 76 -15.58 11.04 -5.50
N LEU A 77 -15.59 10.27 -4.42
CA LEU A 77 -16.83 9.75 -3.87
C LEU A 77 -17.56 10.79 -3.02
N GLY A 78 -16.82 11.73 -2.42
CA GLY A 78 -17.39 12.96 -1.85
C GLY A 78 -17.53 12.96 -0.35
N GLY A 79 -18.71 12.78 0.17
CA GLY A 79 -18.94 12.83 1.62
C GLY A 79 -19.97 11.82 2.08
N ASP A 80 -19.94 11.47 3.34
CA ASP A 80 -20.57 10.33 3.96
C ASP A 80 -19.72 9.04 3.80
N ASN A 81 -20.25 7.86 4.04
CA ASN A 81 -19.45 6.64 4.08
C ASN A 81 -19.61 5.87 2.77
N ASP A 82 -18.54 5.84 2.01
CA ASP A 82 -18.53 5.33 0.64
C ASP A 82 -17.81 3.99 0.49
N THR A 83 -18.12 3.30 -0.59
CA THR A 83 -17.42 2.08 -0.98
C THR A 83 -16.92 2.17 -2.41
N ALA A 84 -15.69 1.70 -2.62
CA ALA A 84 -15.17 1.51 -3.97
C ALA A 84 -14.57 0.11 -4.12
N ARG A 85 -14.84 -0.50 -5.28
CA ARG A 85 -14.21 -1.74 -5.68
C ARG A 85 -13.60 -1.61 -7.06
N LEU A 86 -12.28 -1.74 -7.13
CA LEU A 86 -11.52 -1.84 -8.36
C LEU A 86 -11.12 -3.30 -8.57
N SER A 87 -11.40 -3.87 -9.74
CA SER A 87 -11.14 -5.28 -9.99
C SER A 87 -10.57 -5.52 -11.37
N ASN A 88 -9.56 -6.39 -11.48
CA ASN A 88 -8.98 -6.82 -12.76
C ASN A 88 -8.49 -5.63 -13.62
N LEU A 89 -7.81 -4.68 -13.01
CA LEU A 89 -7.31 -3.47 -13.63
C LEU A 89 -5.78 -3.42 -13.60
N THR A 90 -5.23 -2.79 -14.60
CA THR A 90 -3.78 -2.52 -14.70
C THR A 90 -3.53 -1.04 -14.95
N ASN A 91 -2.27 -0.64 -15.03
CA ASN A 91 -1.91 0.74 -15.40
C ASN A 91 -2.41 1.15 -16.79
N ALA A 92 -2.76 0.22 -17.66
CA ALA A 92 -3.44 0.54 -18.94
C ALA A 92 -4.81 1.19 -18.69
N ASN A 93 -5.47 0.88 -17.60
CA ASN A 93 -6.74 1.48 -17.18
C ASN A 93 -6.50 2.69 -16.27
N LEU A 94 -5.67 2.49 -15.23
CA LEU A 94 -5.50 3.39 -14.10
C LEU A 94 -4.49 4.53 -14.36
N GLY A 95 -3.58 4.34 -15.31
CA GLY A 95 -2.43 5.24 -15.50
C GLY A 95 -2.80 6.66 -15.93
N ALA A 96 -3.99 6.87 -16.49
CA ALA A 96 -4.50 8.17 -16.87
C ALA A 96 -5.34 8.86 -15.77
N THR A 97 -5.66 8.14 -14.70
CA THR A 97 -6.51 8.66 -13.60
C THR A 97 -5.68 9.46 -12.62
N ASP A 98 -6.10 10.69 -12.33
CA ASP A 98 -5.35 11.61 -11.48
C ASP A 98 -5.40 11.20 -10.00
N ALA A 99 -6.59 10.86 -9.51
CA ALA A 99 -6.83 10.46 -8.12
C ALA A 99 -8.05 9.53 -8.02
N ILE A 100 -8.07 8.73 -6.97
CA ILE A 100 -9.21 7.91 -6.54
C ILE A 100 -9.38 8.18 -5.04
N SER A 101 -10.39 8.98 -4.71
CA SER A 101 -10.61 9.53 -3.38
C SER A 101 -11.91 9.02 -2.76
N GLY A 102 -11.84 8.55 -1.51
CA GLY A 102 -13.03 8.28 -0.71
C GLY A 102 -13.76 9.57 -0.36
N GLY A 103 -12.99 10.62 -0.02
CA GLY A 103 -13.54 11.92 0.34
C GLY A 103 -13.56 12.16 1.85
N LEU A 104 -14.70 12.56 2.38
CA LEU A 104 -14.92 12.77 3.82
C LEU A 104 -15.88 11.70 4.35
N GLY A 105 -15.43 10.88 5.27
CA GLY A 105 -16.29 9.85 5.85
C GLY A 105 -15.52 8.68 6.44
N THR A 106 -16.15 7.53 6.43
CA THR A 106 -15.47 6.27 6.70
C THR A 106 -15.58 5.41 5.45
N ASP A 107 -14.55 5.48 4.63
CA ASP A 107 -14.58 5.01 3.26
C ASP A 107 -13.74 3.74 3.10
N ALA A 108 -14.26 2.81 2.29
CA ALA A 108 -13.62 1.53 2.07
C ALA A 108 -13.29 1.28 0.60
N LEU A 109 -12.01 1.01 0.32
CA LEU A 109 -11.49 0.65 -0.99
C LEU A 109 -11.06 -0.81 -1.01
N THR A 110 -11.64 -1.59 -1.90
CA THR A 110 -11.15 -2.94 -2.21
C THR A 110 -10.46 -2.93 -3.57
N LEU A 111 -9.22 -3.39 -3.60
CA LEU A 111 -8.42 -3.63 -4.79
C LEU A 111 -8.30 -5.15 -4.99
N ASP A 112 -8.88 -5.67 -6.06
CA ASP A 112 -9.04 -7.09 -6.31
C ASP A 112 -8.37 -7.47 -7.65
N ASN A 113 -7.18 -8.07 -7.61
CA ASN A 113 -6.37 -8.31 -8.81
C ASN A 113 -6.08 -7.01 -9.58
N VAL A 114 -5.56 -6.01 -8.89
CA VAL A 114 -5.22 -4.69 -9.43
C VAL A 114 -3.71 -4.50 -9.45
N LYS A 115 -3.17 -4.00 -10.58
CA LYS A 115 -1.76 -3.62 -10.71
C LYS A 115 -1.68 -2.10 -10.77
N LEU A 116 -1.31 -1.47 -9.65
CA LEU A 116 -1.28 -0.01 -9.51
C LEU A 116 0.16 0.48 -9.29
N ASP A 117 0.71 1.16 -10.29
CA ASP A 117 1.96 1.90 -10.16
C ASP A 117 1.66 3.30 -9.62
N GLY A 118 1.92 3.48 -8.34
CA GLY A 118 1.75 4.75 -7.66
C GLY A 118 0.53 4.83 -6.75
N VAL A 119 0.78 4.62 -5.46
CA VAL A 119 -0.23 4.78 -4.38
C VAL A 119 -0.62 6.24 -4.16
N SER A 120 0.11 7.21 -4.73
CA SER A 120 -0.21 8.65 -4.69
C SER A 120 -1.62 8.97 -5.19
N ARG A 121 -2.18 8.10 -6.05
CA ARG A 121 -3.56 8.22 -6.54
C ARG A 121 -4.62 7.89 -5.49
N LEU A 122 -4.28 7.10 -4.47
CA LEU A 122 -5.22 6.69 -3.44
C LEU A 122 -5.27 7.73 -2.33
N GLN A 123 -6.40 8.40 -2.16
CA GLN A 123 -6.55 9.53 -1.23
C GLN A 123 -7.79 9.36 -0.37
N ASN A 124 -7.70 9.79 0.89
CA ASN A 124 -8.82 9.86 1.82
C ASN A 124 -9.54 8.50 1.98
N TRP A 125 -8.80 7.46 2.31
CA TRP A 125 -9.35 6.13 2.58
C TRP A 125 -9.07 5.71 4.01
N GLU A 126 -10.11 5.28 4.73
CA GLU A 126 -10.01 4.70 6.08
C GLU A 126 -9.69 3.22 6.03
N SER A 127 -10.07 2.56 4.95
CA SER A 127 -9.73 1.15 4.72
C SER A 127 -9.32 0.91 3.28
N ILE A 128 -8.16 0.29 3.09
CA ILE A 128 -7.68 -0.21 1.80
C ILE A 128 -7.38 -1.70 1.95
N ASP A 129 -8.10 -2.53 1.20
CA ASP A 129 -7.87 -3.96 1.14
C ASP A 129 -7.28 -4.36 -0.21
N ALA A 130 -6.03 -4.81 -0.23
CA ALA A 130 -5.34 -5.36 -1.39
C ALA A 130 -5.50 -6.89 -1.39
N THR A 131 -6.22 -7.42 -2.38
CA THR A 131 -6.64 -8.82 -2.45
C THR A 131 -6.37 -9.46 -3.81
N ASN A 132 -6.27 -10.78 -3.85
CA ASN A 132 -6.26 -11.58 -5.08
C ASN A 132 -5.18 -11.16 -6.09
N ASP A 133 -3.91 -11.23 -5.70
CA ASP A 133 -2.78 -10.86 -6.57
C ASP A 133 -2.74 -9.34 -6.92
N THR A 134 -3.17 -8.50 -5.99
CA THR A 134 -3.00 -7.05 -6.12
C THR A 134 -1.54 -6.64 -5.89
N GLU A 135 -1.04 -5.77 -6.74
CA GLU A 135 0.29 -5.17 -6.65
C GLU A 135 0.17 -3.67 -6.50
N LEU A 136 0.71 -3.15 -5.41
CA LEU A 136 0.78 -1.72 -5.12
C LEU A 136 2.23 -1.26 -5.12
N THR A 137 2.55 -0.22 -5.89
CA THR A 137 3.89 0.38 -5.87
C THR A 137 3.87 1.72 -5.14
N MET A 138 4.74 1.84 -4.15
CA MET A 138 4.95 3.08 -3.40
C MET A 138 5.76 4.05 -4.25
N ASP A 139 5.12 5.10 -4.75
CA ASP A 139 5.75 6.24 -5.45
C ASP A 139 5.83 7.50 -4.56
N SER A 140 5.09 7.47 -3.47
CA SER A 140 5.00 8.52 -2.46
C SER A 140 4.56 7.92 -1.12
N ASN A 141 4.38 8.76 -0.12
CA ASN A 141 3.73 8.31 1.12
C ASN A 141 2.27 7.96 0.86
N LEU A 142 1.85 6.81 1.39
CA LEU A 142 0.44 6.44 1.47
C LEU A 142 -0.14 7.04 2.75
N VAL A 143 -1.05 7.99 2.59
CA VAL A 143 -1.73 8.66 3.70
C VAL A 143 -3.12 8.05 3.87
N LEU A 144 -3.39 7.49 5.04
CA LEU A 144 -4.62 6.80 5.38
C LEU A 144 -5.51 7.68 6.25
N GLY A 145 -6.79 7.71 5.90
CA GLY A 145 -7.77 8.58 6.55
C GLY A 145 -7.94 9.93 5.88
N ASP A 146 -8.82 10.73 6.42
CA ASP A 146 -9.16 12.07 6.01
C ASP A 146 -9.07 13.09 7.17
N SER A 147 -9.54 14.32 6.94
CA SER A 147 -9.54 15.37 7.98
C SER A 147 -10.55 15.13 9.11
N GLY A 148 -11.54 14.27 8.92
CA GLY A 148 -12.56 13.91 9.91
C GLY A 148 -12.16 12.72 10.75
N THR A 149 -11.63 11.68 10.11
CA THR A 149 -11.25 10.41 10.73
C THR A 149 -9.81 10.40 11.23
N GLY A 150 -8.92 11.06 10.51
CA GLY A 150 -7.52 11.28 10.86
C GLY A 150 -6.60 10.10 10.65
N THR A 151 -7.10 8.89 10.46
CA THR A 151 -6.29 7.68 10.27
C THR A 151 -7.08 6.59 9.55
N GLY A 152 -6.37 5.52 9.19
CA GLY A 152 -6.98 4.37 8.52
C GLY A 152 -6.09 3.14 8.53
N SER A 153 -6.45 2.17 7.68
CA SER A 153 -5.81 0.87 7.61
C SER A 153 -5.50 0.43 6.19
N LEU A 154 -4.39 -0.31 6.03
CA LEU A 154 -4.05 -1.07 4.84
C LEU A 154 -3.95 -2.56 5.20
N SER A 155 -4.64 -3.40 4.44
CA SER A 155 -4.53 -4.85 4.53
C SER A 155 -3.98 -5.42 3.22
N VAL A 156 -2.98 -6.28 3.31
CA VAL A 156 -2.37 -6.99 2.17
C VAL A 156 -2.60 -8.48 2.38
N ASP A 157 -3.41 -9.10 1.52
CA ASP A 157 -3.71 -10.53 1.60
C ASP A 157 -2.52 -11.41 1.16
N ALA A 158 -2.63 -12.73 1.37
CA ALA A 158 -1.54 -13.67 1.11
C ALA A 158 -1.07 -13.75 -0.36
N ALA A 159 -1.90 -13.32 -1.30
CA ALA A 159 -1.56 -13.32 -2.73
C ALA A 159 -0.99 -11.99 -3.21
N SER A 160 -1.12 -10.91 -2.44
CA SER A 160 -0.83 -9.54 -2.88
C SER A 160 0.56 -9.06 -2.46
N THR A 161 1.07 -8.05 -3.15
CA THR A 161 2.41 -7.49 -2.93
C THR A 161 2.36 -5.97 -2.84
N LEU A 162 3.02 -5.44 -1.81
CA LEU A 162 3.36 -4.03 -1.67
C LEU A 162 4.84 -3.82 -2.03
N TYR A 163 5.11 -3.15 -3.12
CA TYR A 163 6.45 -2.77 -3.56
C TYR A 163 6.86 -1.45 -2.93
N GLY A 164 7.81 -1.49 -2.02
CA GLY A 164 8.25 -0.35 -1.22
C GLY A 164 9.69 0.13 -1.51
N GLY A 165 10.39 -0.52 -2.46
CA GLY A 165 11.78 -0.16 -2.78
C GLY A 165 11.89 1.11 -3.64
N GLY A 166 13.03 1.78 -3.55
CA GLY A 166 13.43 2.88 -4.42
C GLY A 166 13.05 4.29 -3.97
N PHE A 167 12.06 4.49 -3.11
CA PHE A 167 11.53 5.82 -2.78
C PHE A 167 11.64 6.23 -1.31
N ASN A 168 12.00 5.34 -0.41
CA ASN A 168 12.08 5.60 1.03
C ASN A 168 10.80 6.27 1.58
N THR A 169 9.66 5.66 1.31
CA THR A 169 8.34 6.19 1.59
C THR A 169 7.77 5.73 2.93
N ALA A 170 6.60 6.26 3.28
CA ALA A 170 5.90 5.87 4.51
C ALA A 170 4.42 5.53 4.25
N ILE A 171 3.89 4.63 5.07
CA ILE A 171 2.46 4.46 5.30
C ILE A 171 2.15 5.16 6.62
N GLN A 172 1.27 6.15 6.58
CA GLN A 172 1.04 7.04 7.72
C GLN A 172 -0.42 7.48 7.82
N ALA A 173 -0.81 7.90 9.00
CA ALA A 173 -2.11 8.52 9.25
C ALA A 173 -2.18 9.94 8.64
N PHE A 174 -3.38 10.38 8.26
CA PHE A 174 -3.64 11.75 7.80
C PHE A 174 -3.31 12.77 8.90
N THR A 175 -3.76 12.54 10.12
CA THR A 175 -3.48 13.43 11.24
C THR A 175 -2.14 13.05 11.88
N ALA A 176 -1.23 14.01 11.93
CA ALA A 176 0.07 13.83 12.57
C ALA A 176 -0.07 13.35 14.03
N GLY A 177 0.68 12.33 14.39
CA GLY A 177 0.66 11.72 15.73
C GLY A 177 -0.41 10.65 15.92
N GLN A 178 -1.34 10.46 14.99
CA GLN A 178 -2.20 9.28 14.96
C GLN A 178 -1.44 8.10 14.34
N LEU A 179 -1.90 6.89 14.64
CA LEU A 179 -1.28 5.65 14.19
C LEU A 179 -2.07 5.05 13.03
N ALA A 180 -1.40 4.84 11.90
CA ALA A 180 -1.93 4.00 10.83
C ALA A 180 -1.93 2.52 11.28
N GLN A 181 -2.78 1.70 10.66
CA GLN A 181 -2.78 0.24 10.88
C GLN A 181 -2.39 -0.46 9.59
N VAL A 182 -1.35 -1.30 9.63
CA VAL A 182 -0.94 -2.14 8.50
C VAL A 182 -1.03 -3.61 8.90
N THR A 183 -1.77 -4.40 8.11
CA THR A 183 -1.86 -5.84 8.26
C THR A 183 -1.26 -6.53 7.04
N ASN A 184 -0.31 -7.43 7.23
CA ASN A 184 0.40 -8.10 6.14
C ASN A 184 0.33 -9.62 6.26
N ALA A 185 -0.47 -10.24 5.38
CA ALA A 185 -0.45 -11.68 5.14
C ALA A 185 0.33 -12.02 3.84
N GLY A 186 0.59 -11.02 2.98
CA GLY A 186 1.23 -11.14 1.69
C GLY A 186 2.72 -10.76 1.73
N ARG A 187 3.12 -9.95 0.79
CA ARG A 187 4.53 -9.58 0.60
C ARG A 187 4.73 -8.07 0.68
N ILE A 188 5.71 -7.65 1.46
CA ILE A 188 6.33 -6.34 1.37
C ILE A 188 7.69 -6.54 0.70
N ASP A 189 7.89 -5.96 -0.47
CA ASP A 189 9.08 -6.15 -1.29
C ASP A 189 9.85 -4.83 -1.42
N LEU A 190 11.05 -4.78 -0.84
CA LEU A 190 11.96 -3.63 -0.94
C LEU A 190 13.04 -3.86 -2.00
N THR A 191 13.04 -5.01 -2.68
CA THR A 191 14.07 -5.36 -3.67
C THR A 191 13.78 -4.80 -5.05
N ASN A 192 12.63 -4.12 -5.25
CA ASN A 192 12.12 -3.68 -6.56
C ASN A 192 12.68 -2.31 -6.86
N GLY A 193 13.42 -1.62 -6.73
CA GLY A 193 13.64 -0.19 -7.06
C GLY A 193 15.07 0.17 -7.30
N SER A 194 15.89 0.16 -6.29
CA SER A 194 17.29 0.55 -6.38
C SER A 194 18.21 -0.63 -6.66
N THR A 195 19.43 -0.32 -7.14
CA THR A 195 20.48 -1.32 -7.34
C THR A 195 21.33 -1.52 -6.08
N GLY A 196 20.98 -0.85 -4.97
CA GLY A 196 21.71 -0.87 -3.70
C GLY A 196 20.80 -1.31 -2.54
N ALA A 197 21.40 -1.81 -1.48
CA ALA A 197 20.72 -2.21 -0.25
C ALA A 197 20.49 -1.00 0.68
N THR A 198 19.74 0.00 0.22
CA THR A 198 19.53 1.27 0.96
C THR A 198 18.07 1.70 1.03
N ASP A 199 17.18 0.87 0.54
CA ASP A 199 15.76 1.20 0.49
C ASP A 199 15.10 1.05 1.87
N SER A 200 14.06 1.82 2.11
CA SER A 200 13.29 1.70 3.34
C SER A 200 11.81 1.96 3.11
N LEU A 201 10.98 1.21 3.82
CA LEU A 201 9.57 1.50 3.97
C LEU A 201 9.30 1.79 5.45
N THR A 202 8.72 2.97 5.73
CA THR A 202 8.33 3.34 7.09
C THR A 202 6.85 3.04 7.32
N ILE A 203 6.53 2.37 8.41
CA ILE A 203 5.16 2.25 8.91
C ILE A 203 5.04 3.15 10.15
N SER A 204 4.33 4.27 10.00
CA SER A 204 4.03 5.20 11.09
C SER A 204 2.74 4.76 11.79
N GLY A 205 2.84 3.72 12.61
CA GLY A 205 1.67 3.11 13.23
C GLY A 205 1.88 1.67 13.68
N ASN A 206 0.78 0.96 13.80
CA ASN A 206 0.79 -0.45 14.18
C ASN A 206 0.99 -1.35 12.95
N TYR A 207 1.73 -2.42 13.15
CA TYR A 207 1.96 -3.47 12.16
C TYR A 207 1.54 -4.82 12.71
N VAL A 208 0.77 -5.58 11.94
CA VAL A 208 0.39 -6.95 12.25
C VAL A 208 0.82 -7.88 11.12
N GLY A 209 1.79 -8.72 11.39
CA GLY A 209 2.17 -9.83 10.49
C GLY A 209 1.21 -11.00 10.64
N LEU A 210 0.64 -11.46 9.55
CA LEU A 210 -0.22 -12.65 9.49
C LEU A 210 0.44 -13.78 8.68
N GLY A 211 1.73 -14.04 8.90
CA GLY A 211 2.51 -15.00 8.15
C GLY A 211 3.05 -14.44 6.82
N GLY A 212 2.99 -13.14 6.60
CA GLY A 212 3.52 -12.50 5.41
C GLY A 212 5.05 -12.47 5.35
N LEU A 213 5.59 -11.99 4.23
CA LEU A 213 7.02 -11.88 3.96
C LEU A 213 7.46 -10.41 3.83
N LEU A 214 8.66 -10.12 4.32
CA LEU A 214 9.44 -8.93 4.03
C LEU A 214 10.66 -9.35 3.20
N LEU A 215 10.77 -8.86 1.96
CA LEU A 215 11.92 -9.10 1.10
C LEU A 215 12.84 -7.89 1.14
N ILE A 216 14.12 -8.14 1.39
CA ILE A 216 15.16 -7.11 1.51
C ILE A 216 16.43 -7.51 0.76
N GLN A 217 17.14 -6.53 0.24
CA GLN A 217 18.52 -6.65 -0.19
C GLN A 217 19.46 -6.30 0.97
N THR A 218 20.51 -7.05 1.14
CA THR A 218 21.51 -6.84 2.19
C THR A 218 22.89 -7.19 1.65
N GLU A 219 23.88 -6.35 1.87
CA GLU A 219 25.29 -6.73 1.70
C GLU A 219 25.69 -7.56 2.91
N LEU A 220 25.80 -8.89 2.74
CA LEU A 220 26.17 -9.77 3.86
C LEU A 220 27.67 -9.65 4.17
N GLY A 221 27.98 -8.83 5.16
CA GLY A 221 29.32 -8.49 5.62
C GLY A 221 29.38 -8.27 7.14
N ASP A 222 30.10 -7.26 7.57
CA ASP A 222 30.20 -6.86 8.97
C ASP A 222 29.06 -5.95 9.45
N ASP A 223 29.17 -5.43 10.66
CA ASP A 223 28.15 -4.58 11.29
C ASP A 223 27.84 -3.27 10.53
N SER A 224 28.73 -2.83 9.65
CA SER A 224 28.57 -1.60 8.85
C SER A 224 27.90 -1.83 7.49
N SER A 225 27.61 -3.07 7.16
CA SER A 225 27.05 -3.46 5.87
C SER A 225 25.69 -2.85 5.62
N ALA A 226 25.47 -2.47 4.36
CA ALA A 226 24.20 -1.88 3.93
C ALA A 226 23.09 -2.92 3.89
N SER A 227 21.89 -2.50 4.23
CA SER A 227 20.67 -3.31 4.12
C SER A 227 19.46 -2.43 3.91
N ASP A 228 18.52 -2.92 3.09
CA ASP A 228 17.15 -2.40 3.10
C ASP A 228 16.52 -2.60 4.48
N LYS A 229 15.55 -1.73 4.81
CA LYS A 229 14.97 -1.74 6.15
C LYS A 229 13.45 -1.54 6.14
N LEU A 230 12.77 -2.32 6.94
CA LEU A 230 11.47 -1.92 7.44
C LEU A 230 11.66 -0.99 8.65
N VAL A 231 11.12 0.21 8.59
CA VAL A 231 11.17 1.17 9.70
C VAL A 231 9.80 1.22 10.39
N LEU A 232 9.78 0.89 11.67
CA LEU A 232 8.60 1.01 12.52
C LEU A 232 8.71 2.34 13.26
N SER A 233 7.78 3.24 13.02
CA SER A 233 7.75 4.56 13.66
C SER A 233 6.52 4.68 14.52
N SER A 234 6.70 4.82 15.83
CA SER A 234 5.63 4.78 16.82
C SER A 234 4.86 3.43 16.78
N GLY A 235 3.85 3.25 17.61
CA GLY A 235 3.00 2.05 17.58
C GLY A 235 3.71 0.74 17.94
N THR A 236 3.07 -0.38 17.59
CA THR A 236 3.53 -1.72 17.97
C THR A 236 3.48 -2.66 16.77
N ALA A 237 4.56 -3.43 16.57
CA ALA A 237 4.58 -4.54 15.63
C ALA A 237 4.31 -5.87 16.35
N SER A 238 3.41 -6.68 15.80
CA SER A 238 2.96 -7.95 16.38
C SER A 238 2.70 -9.02 15.31
N GLY A 239 2.33 -10.22 15.75
CA GLY A 239 2.08 -11.34 14.87
C GLY A 239 3.37 -12.01 14.39
N SER A 240 3.41 -12.45 13.13
CA SER A 240 4.57 -13.13 12.53
C SER A 240 4.82 -12.69 11.09
N THR A 241 6.09 -12.42 10.76
CA THR A 241 6.55 -12.04 9.42
C THR A 241 7.89 -12.73 9.13
N GLY A 242 7.97 -13.43 8.00
CA GLY A 242 9.23 -13.96 7.49
C GLY A 242 10.08 -12.85 6.87
N ILE A 243 11.40 -12.87 7.10
CA ILE A 243 12.35 -11.99 6.40
C ILE A 243 13.13 -12.83 5.40
N SER A 244 12.99 -12.51 4.12
CA SER A 244 13.75 -13.12 3.02
C SER A 244 14.85 -12.17 2.59
N VAL A 245 16.10 -12.61 2.68
CA VAL A 245 17.31 -11.80 2.44
C VAL A 245 17.93 -12.16 1.11
N VAL A 246 18.08 -11.17 0.24
CA VAL A 246 18.85 -11.28 -1.00
C VAL A 246 20.24 -10.66 -0.77
N ASN A 247 21.29 -11.49 -0.82
CA ASN A 247 22.66 -11.00 -0.69
C ASN A 247 23.08 -10.17 -1.91
N LEU A 248 23.36 -8.89 -1.72
CA LEU A 248 23.77 -7.98 -2.77
C LEU A 248 25.32 -7.86 -2.78
N GLY A 249 25.99 -8.97 -3.12
CA GLY A 249 27.46 -9.01 -3.33
C GLY A 249 28.31 -9.08 -2.06
N GLY A 250 27.73 -9.26 -0.88
CA GLY A 250 28.48 -9.46 0.36
C GLY A 250 29.26 -10.79 0.36
N ALA A 251 30.52 -10.73 0.73
CA ALA A 251 31.42 -11.92 0.76
C ALA A 251 31.40 -12.66 2.10
N GLY A 252 30.64 -12.18 3.07
CA GLY A 252 30.59 -12.66 4.43
C GLY A 252 31.71 -12.11 5.31
N ALA A 253 31.37 -11.64 6.50
CA ALA A 253 32.31 -11.20 7.52
C ALA A 253 31.74 -11.39 8.92
N ALA A 254 32.60 -11.30 9.95
CA ALA A 254 32.17 -11.37 11.33
C ALA A 254 31.45 -10.09 11.74
N THR A 255 30.28 -10.21 12.35
CA THR A 255 29.65 -9.13 13.10
C THR A 255 30.12 -9.18 14.54
N THR A 256 30.53 -8.07 15.11
CA THR A 256 31.13 -7.97 16.45
C THR A 256 30.42 -6.99 17.37
N GLN A 257 29.45 -6.24 16.83
CA GLN A 257 28.64 -5.23 17.52
C GLN A 257 27.15 -5.62 17.44
N ASP A 258 26.29 -4.70 16.99
CA ASP A 258 24.86 -4.92 16.89
C ASP A 258 24.47 -5.90 15.78
N GLY A 259 25.27 -5.98 14.72
CA GLY A 259 24.97 -6.69 13.49
C GLY A 259 24.40 -5.77 12.41
N ILE A 260 23.96 -6.35 11.27
CA ILE A 260 23.38 -5.65 10.14
C ILE A 260 21.89 -5.38 10.43
N MET A 261 21.50 -4.12 10.55
CA MET A 261 20.13 -3.73 10.89
C MET A 261 19.18 -3.96 9.70
N VAL A 262 18.11 -4.72 9.92
CA VAL A 262 17.09 -5.05 8.92
C VAL A 262 15.69 -4.54 9.28
N VAL A 263 15.39 -4.37 10.58
CA VAL A 263 14.19 -3.67 11.05
C VAL A 263 14.62 -2.63 12.07
N GLN A 264 14.19 -1.40 11.86
CA GLN A 264 14.50 -0.27 12.73
C GLN A 264 13.25 0.19 13.47
N ALA A 265 13.32 0.36 14.77
CA ALA A 265 12.28 0.95 15.59
C ALA A 265 12.69 2.37 16.00
N ILE A 266 11.85 3.34 15.73
CA ILE A 266 12.04 4.75 16.06
C ILE A 266 10.80 5.34 16.74
N ASN A 267 10.93 6.49 17.35
CA ASN A 267 9.83 7.24 17.97
C ASN A 267 9.02 6.40 18.98
N GLY A 268 9.70 5.52 19.73
CA GLY A 268 9.06 4.67 20.73
C GLY A 268 8.32 3.45 20.17
N ALA A 269 8.53 3.10 18.92
CA ALA A 269 7.97 1.87 18.36
C ALA A 269 8.52 0.63 19.09
N THR A 270 7.65 -0.38 19.24
CA THR A 270 8.01 -1.66 19.88
C THR A 270 7.63 -2.84 19.01
N SER A 271 8.23 -3.99 19.25
CA SER A 271 7.88 -5.23 18.56
C SER A 271 7.85 -6.43 19.50
N GLY A 272 7.00 -7.41 19.20
CA GLY A 272 7.02 -8.69 19.90
C GLY A 272 8.32 -9.48 19.62
N ALA A 273 8.77 -10.29 20.57
CA ALA A 273 10.01 -11.06 20.42
C ALA A 273 9.98 -12.10 19.27
N THR A 274 8.80 -12.43 18.76
CA THR A 274 8.60 -13.42 17.69
C THR A 274 7.98 -12.82 16.44
N THR A 275 7.93 -11.47 16.35
CA THR A 275 7.27 -10.78 15.23
C THR A 275 8.01 -11.01 13.91
N PHE A 276 9.33 -11.12 13.95
CA PHE A 276 10.15 -11.37 12.77
C PHE A 276 11.00 -12.65 12.93
N ALA A 277 11.16 -13.40 11.85
CA ALA A 277 12.02 -14.56 11.74
C ALA A 277 12.60 -14.66 10.33
N LEU A 278 13.77 -15.28 10.16
CA LEU A 278 14.26 -15.57 8.81
C LEU A 278 13.35 -16.60 8.13
N ASP A 279 13.00 -16.36 6.87
CA ASP A 279 12.23 -17.29 6.04
C ASP A 279 13.08 -18.48 5.56
N ALA A 280 14.38 -18.26 5.37
CA ALA A 280 15.35 -19.25 4.93
C ALA A 280 16.72 -19.00 5.59
N PRO A 281 17.63 -20.01 5.60
CA PRO A 281 19.02 -19.82 6.02
C PRO A 281 19.72 -18.74 5.20
N VAL A 282 20.50 -17.88 5.86
CA VAL A 282 21.22 -16.76 5.26
C VAL A 282 22.72 -16.96 5.47
N ALA A 283 23.48 -17.05 4.38
CA ALA A 283 24.93 -17.30 4.46
C ALA A 283 25.68 -16.55 3.35
N ALA A 284 26.92 -16.17 3.64
CA ALA A 284 27.87 -15.62 2.67
C ALA A 284 29.31 -16.02 3.05
N GLY A 285 30.08 -16.53 2.09
CA GLY A 285 31.43 -17.04 2.34
C GLY A 285 31.44 -18.15 3.40
N ALA A 286 32.22 -17.95 4.45
CA ALA A 286 32.32 -18.87 5.59
C ALA A 286 31.39 -18.51 6.76
N PHE A 287 30.47 -17.56 6.56
CA PHE A 287 29.61 -17.06 7.62
C PHE A 287 28.15 -17.39 7.38
N GLU A 288 27.45 -17.76 8.45
CA GLU A 288 26.02 -17.91 8.52
C GLU A 288 25.45 -16.79 9.39
N TYR A 289 24.32 -16.22 8.98
CA TYR A 289 23.69 -15.08 9.66
C TYR A 289 22.35 -15.49 10.27
N TYR A 290 22.13 -15.06 11.50
CA TYR A 290 20.91 -15.30 12.27
C TYR A 290 20.26 -13.98 12.64
N LEU A 291 18.94 -13.98 12.77
CA LEU A 291 18.17 -12.80 13.14
C LEU A 291 18.04 -12.69 14.66
N PHE A 292 18.35 -11.52 15.19
CA PHE A 292 18.23 -11.21 16.62
C PHE A 292 17.45 -9.91 16.83
N LYS A 293 16.56 -9.91 17.82
CA LYS A 293 15.96 -8.69 18.36
C LYS A 293 16.92 -8.07 19.36
N GLY A 294 17.13 -6.77 19.27
CA GLY A 294 18.03 -6.01 20.11
C GLY A 294 19.51 -6.12 19.72
N GLY A 295 20.21 -5.01 19.81
CA GLY A 295 21.66 -4.91 19.68
C GLY A 295 22.39 -5.01 21.03
N VAL A 296 23.71 -4.76 20.99
CA VAL A 296 24.53 -4.59 22.21
C VAL A 296 24.63 -3.12 22.63
N SER A 297 24.34 -2.20 21.69
CA SER A 297 24.33 -0.76 21.95
C SER A 297 23.06 -0.34 22.69
N ALA A 298 23.16 0.62 23.60
CA ALA A 298 22.01 1.19 24.28
C ALA A 298 21.05 1.87 23.29
N GLY A 299 19.74 1.65 23.42
CA GLY A 299 18.70 2.17 22.54
C GLY A 299 18.45 1.31 21.30
N SER A 300 19.09 0.15 21.18
CA SER A 300 18.92 -0.78 20.06
C SER A 300 17.92 -1.94 20.37
N GLU A 301 17.31 -1.94 21.54
CA GLU A 301 16.56 -3.08 22.11
C GLU A 301 15.36 -3.50 21.24
N GLU A 302 14.77 -2.57 20.51
CA GLU A 302 13.60 -2.82 19.65
C GLU A 302 13.94 -3.05 18.16
N ASN A 303 15.20 -2.83 17.77
CA ASN A 303 15.68 -3.09 16.41
C ASN A 303 15.96 -4.58 16.18
N TRP A 304 16.01 -4.98 14.90
CA TRP A 304 16.35 -6.35 14.52
C TRP A 304 17.58 -6.38 13.61
N TYR A 305 18.46 -7.32 13.88
CA TYR A 305 19.79 -7.39 13.28
C TYR A 305 20.13 -8.80 12.80
N LEU A 306 20.82 -8.88 11.67
CA LEU A 306 21.52 -10.10 11.24
C LEU A 306 22.89 -10.14 11.91
N ARG A 307 23.19 -11.24 12.61
CA ARG A 307 24.50 -11.50 13.23
C ARG A 307 25.10 -12.77 12.71
N SER A 308 26.39 -12.70 12.40
CA SER A 308 27.13 -13.82 11.81
C SER A 308 27.81 -14.72 12.84
N THR A 309 27.92 -15.98 12.49
CA THR A 309 28.82 -16.97 13.10
C THR A 309 29.66 -17.64 12.02
N LEU A 310 30.85 -18.14 12.39
CA LEU A 310 31.63 -19.01 11.51
C LEU A 310 30.94 -20.38 11.41
N ASN A 311 30.79 -20.88 10.19
CA ASN A 311 30.36 -22.24 9.90
C ASN A 311 31.51 -23.24 10.10
#